data_5e798d0753de60bd9753235077fb76d6
#
_entry.id   5e798d0753de60bd9753235077fb76d6
#
_cell.length_a   1.000
_cell.length_b   1.000
_cell.length_c   1.000
_cell.angle_alpha   90.00
_cell.angle_beta   90.00
_cell.angle_gamma   90.00
#
_symmetry.space_group_name_H-M   'P 1'
#
loop_
_entity.id
_entity.type
_entity.pdbx_description
1 polymer ?
#
loop_
_entity_poly.entity_id
_entity_poly.type
_entity_poly.pdbx_seq_one_letter_code
_entity_poly.pdbx_strand_id
1 'polypeptide(L)'
;MFHIYYVKEIVPNGIFLGPAIFVKDTARLRQVKDGLDEPLPRVSSHELGHALGLDHRQNTTNLMASGTTGFWLDNSEIKLAKATATELKWIESAPAMLKKADDLYRSNNPVAARLLYKRLAAIPINAPELELAKTRAEK
;
A
#
# COMPACT_ATOMS: atom_id res chain seq x y z
N MET A 1 -8.93 10.01 -4.68
CA MET A 1 -8.98 9.03 -3.57
C MET A 1 -8.88 7.64 -4.20
N PHE A 2 -8.10 6.74 -3.60
CA PHE A 2 -7.94 5.36 -4.05
C PHE A 2 -8.73 4.43 -3.13
N HIS A 3 -9.41 3.41 -3.67
CA HIS A 3 -10.31 2.55 -2.90
C HIS A 3 -9.99 1.08 -3.10
N ILE A 4 -10.12 0.29 -2.03
CA ILE A 4 -10.08 -1.18 -2.09
C ILE A 4 -11.44 -1.67 -1.60
N TYR A 5 -12.13 -2.46 -2.43
CA TYR A 5 -13.42 -3.07 -2.14
C TYR A 5 -13.27 -4.58 -1.98
N TYR A 6 -13.76 -5.11 -0.88
CA TYR A 6 -13.92 -6.54 -0.71
C TYR A 6 -15.33 -6.93 -1.14
N VAL A 7 -15.42 -7.83 -2.10
CA VAL A 7 -16.69 -8.20 -2.74
C VAL A 7 -16.90 -9.71 -2.73
N LYS A 8 -18.14 -10.13 -2.59
CA LYS A 8 -18.49 -11.54 -2.50
C LYS A 8 -18.32 -12.28 -3.82
N GLU A 9 -18.73 -11.65 -4.93
CA GLU A 9 -18.80 -12.29 -6.25
C GLU A 9 -18.05 -11.46 -7.31
N ILE A 10 -16.91 -11.97 -7.75
CA ILE A 10 -16.20 -11.60 -8.98
C ILE A 10 -15.52 -12.85 -9.54
N VAL A 11 -15.29 -12.90 -10.85
CA VAL A 11 -14.67 -14.08 -11.49
C VAL A 11 -13.21 -14.26 -11.07
N PRO A 12 -12.30 -13.24 -11.17
CA PRO A 12 -10.94 -13.36 -10.66
C PRO A 12 -10.90 -13.22 -9.13
N ASN A 13 -9.77 -13.58 -8.51
CA ASN A 13 -9.56 -13.31 -7.08
C ASN A 13 -9.44 -11.81 -6.77
N GLY A 14 -8.93 -11.02 -7.72
CA GLY A 14 -8.84 -9.58 -7.64
C GLY A 14 -8.82 -8.94 -9.02
N ILE A 15 -9.09 -7.64 -9.09
CA ILE A 15 -8.97 -6.85 -10.31
C ILE A 15 -8.69 -5.38 -9.96
N PHE A 16 -7.72 -4.79 -10.65
CA PHE A 16 -7.45 -3.36 -10.62
C PHE A 16 -8.16 -2.64 -11.76
N LEU A 17 -8.97 -1.65 -11.43
CA LEU A 17 -9.72 -0.83 -12.40
C LEU A 17 -9.56 0.66 -12.06
N GLY A 18 -8.56 1.29 -12.68
CA GLY A 18 -8.30 2.73 -12.48
C GLY A 18 -8.02 3.09 -11.01
N PRO A 19 -8.85 3.90 -10.33
CA PRO A 19 -8.57 4.31 -8.95
C PRO A 19 -9.08 3.30 -7.91
N ALA A 20 -9.52 2.11 -8.31
CA ALA A 20 -10.12 1.12 -7.43
C ALA A 20 -9.55 -0.29 -7.64
N ILE A 21 -9.46 -1.03 -6.56
CA ILE A 21 -9.20 -2.45 -6.52
C ILE A 21 -10.45 -3.15 -5.99
N PHE A 22 -10.81 -4.27 -6.63
CA PHE A 22 -11.83 -5.18 -6.12
C PHE A 22 -11.17 -6.51 -5.78
N VAL A 23 -11.41 -7.01 -4.58
CA VAL A 23 -10.85 -8.26 -4.08
C VAL A 23 -11.99 -9.17 -3.67
N LYS A 24 -11.95 -10.42 -4.14
CA LYS A 24 -12.93 -11.43 -3.73
C LYS A 24 -12.69 -11.83 -2.28
N ASP A 25 -13.70 -11.70 -1.41
CA ASP A 25 -13.59 -12.00 0.01
C ASP A 25 -13.36 -13.51 0.30
N THR A 26 -13.74 -14.37 -0.66
CA THR A 26 -13.52 -15.83 -0.66
C THR A 26 -12.35 -16.25 -1.55
N ALA A 27 -11.38 -15.34 -1.81
CA ALA A 27 -10.22 -15.63 -2.65
C ALA A 27 -9.44 -16.86 -2.17
N ARG A 28 -9.01 -17.69 -3.12
CA ARG A 28 -8.18 -18.88 -2.87
C ARG A 28 -6.93 -18.84 -3.74
N LEU A 29 -5.80 -19.16 -3.15
CA LEU A 29 -4.50 -19.13 -3.82
C LEU A 29 -3.87 -20.52 -3.80
N ARG A 30 -3.16 -20.85 -4.88
CA ARG A 30 -2.35 -22.05 -4.94
C ARG A 30 -1.08 -21.84 -4.12
N GLN A 31 -0.86 -22.72 -3.15
CA GLN A 31 0.34 -22.71 -2.32
C GLN A 31 1.61 -22.89 -3.15
N VAL A 32 2.62 -22.10 -2.85
CA VAL A 32 3.99 -22.26 -3.35
C VAL A 32 4.95 -22.35 -2.17
N LYS A 33 6.13 -22.91 -2.42
CA LYS A 33 7.18 -22.99 -1.39
C LYS A 33 7.50 -21.59 -0.86
N ASP A 34 7.57 -21.47 0.44
CA ASP A 34 7.83 -20.21 1.16
C ASP A 34 6.82 -19.09 0.85
N GLY A 35 5.62 -19.44 0.37
CA GLY A 35 4.54 -18.50 0.09
C GLY A 35 3.78 -18.06 1.34
N LEU A 36 3.08 -16.93 1.25
CA LEU A 36 2.27 -16.39 2.33
C LEU A 36 0.80 -16.81 2.17
N ASP A 37 0.30 -17.65 3.09
CA ASP A 37 -1.09 -18.14 3.06
C ASP A 37 -2.07 -17.18 3.72
N GLU A 38 -2.14 -15.97 3.20
CA GLU A 38 -3.08 -14.94 3.58
C GLU A 38 -3.76 -14.37 2.32
N PRO A 39 -4.80 -15.05 1.80
CA PRO A 39 -5.35 -14.73 0.47
C PRO A 39 -5.77 -13.27 0.29
N LEU A 40 -6.46 -12.66 1.25
CA LEU A 40 -6.98 -11.29 1.10
C LEU A 40 -5.85 -10.25 1.04
N PRO A 41 -4.90 -10.19 1.99
CA PRO A 41 -3.77 -9.27 1.90
C PRO A 41 -2.92 -9.53 0.66
N ARG A 42 -2.70 -10.81 0.29
CA ARG A 42 -1.90 -11.19 -0.87
C ARG A 42 -2.52 -10.70 -2.18
N VAL A 43 -3.84 -10.89 -2.37
CA VAL A 43 -4.55 -10.42 -3.57
C VAL A 43 -4.60 -8.91 -3.61
N SER A 44 -4.91 -8.26 -2.50
CA SER A 44 -4.89 -6.78 -2.41
C SER A 44 -3.53 -6.19 -2.78
N SER A 45 -2.44 -6.82 -2.31
CA SER A 45 -1.07 -6.40 -2.63
C SER A 45 -0.72 -6.61 -4.11
N HIS A 46 -1.19 -7.71 -4.73
CA HIS A 46 -1.03 -7.97 -6.15
C HIS A 46 -1.70 -6.89 -7.00
N GLU A 47 -2.97 -6.60 -6.72
CA GLU A 47 -3.72 -5.57 -7.43
C GLU A 47 -3.13 -4.16 -7.20
N LEU A 48 -2.60 -3.88 -6.00
CA LEU A 48 -1.85 -2.66 -5.74
C LEU A 48 -0.55 -2.61 -6.56
N GLY A 49 0.09 -3.76 -6.78
CA GLY A 49 1.23 -3.86 -7.70
C GLY A 49 0.89 -3.36 -9.11
N HIS A 50 -0.27 -3.75 -9.65
CA HIS A 50 -0.74 -3.22 -10.93
C HIS A 50 -0.98 -1.71 -10.89
N ALA A 51 -1.55 -1.19 -9.81
CA ALA A 51 -1.71 0.25 -9.61
C ALA A 51 -0.36 1.00 -9.56
N LEU A 52 0.71 0.30 -9.17
CA LEU A 52 2.09 0.81 -9.16
C LEU A 52 2.87 0.47 -10.44
N GLY A 53 2.19 0.04 -11.50
CA GLY A 53 2.80 -0.20 -12.81
C GLY A 53 3.50 -1.55 -12.97
N LEU A 54 3.27 -2.50 -12.07
CA LEU A 54 3.86 -3.84 -12.18
C LEU A 54 2.99 -4.76 -13.05
N ASP A 55 3.64 -5.50 -13.95
CA ASP A 55 3.02 -6.50 -14.79
C ASP A 55 3.06 -7.90 -14.15
N HIS A 56 2.22 -8.81 -14.65
CA HIS A 56 2.25 -10.21 -14.26
C HIS A 56 3.62 -10.88 -14.46
N ARG A 57 3.95 -11.83 -13.59
CA ARG A 57 5.16 -12.64 -13.64
C ARG A 57 4.86 -14.12 -13.74
N GLN A 58 5.76 -14.87 -14.41
CA GLN A 58 5.67 -16.32 -14.51
C GLN A 58 6.29 -17.03 -13.29
N ASN A 59 7.23 -16.38 -12.59
CA ASN A 59 7.79 -16.94 -11.36
C ASN A 59 6.74 -16.99 -10.27
N THR A 60 6.33 -18.19 -9.87
CA THR A 60 5.23 -18.43 -8.92
C THR A 60 5.48 -17.94 -7.50
N THR A 61 6.73 -17.67 -7.12
CA THR A 61 7.09 -17.08 -5.82
C THR A 61 6.98 -15.56 -5.81
N ASN A 62 6.85 -14.93 -7.00
CA ASN A 62 6.71 -13.49 -7.13
C ASN A 62 5.30 -13.02 -6.74
N LEU A 63 5.19 -11.84 -6.14
CA LEU A 63 3.92 -11.19 -5.81
C LEU A 63 3.03 -11.00 -7.04
N MET A 64 3.63 -10.72 -8.21
CA MET A 64 2.89 -10.48 -9.44
C MET A 64 2.54 -11.75 -10.22
N ALA A 65 2.80 -12.96 -9.65
CA ALA A 65 2.29 -14.21 -10.20
C ALA A 65 0.81 -14.41 -9.84
N SER A 66 -0.03 -14.65 -10.85
CA SER A 66 -1.47 -14.78 -10.64
C SER A 66 -1.84 -16.06 -9.88
N GLY A 67 -2.75 -15.92 -8.92
CA GLY A 67 -3.38 -17.05 -8.25
C GLY A 67 -2.46 -17.90 -7.35
N THR A 68 -1.31 -17.40 -6.94
CA THR A 68 -0.35 -18.09 -6.06
C THR A 68 -0.13 -17.36 -4.74
N THR A 69 0.44 -18.05 -3.76
CA THR A 69 0.84 -17.46 -2.47
C THR A 69 2.23 -16.80 -2.51
N GLY A 70 2.84 -16.64 -3.68
CA GLY A 70 4.09 -15.92 -3.86
C GLY A 70 3.95 -14.44 -3.45
N PHE A 71 4.95 -13.85 -2.80
CA PHE A 71 4.88 -12.49 -2.24
C PHE A 71 6.17 -11.67 -2.42
N TRP A 72 7.19 -12.23 -3.06
CA TRP A 72 8.44 -11.54 -3.32
C TRP A 72 8.35 -10.62 -4.53
N LEU A 73 9.00 -9.49 -4.45
CA LEU A 73 9.30 -8.60 -5.58
C LEU A 73 10.81 -8.56 -5.79
N ASP A 74 11.24 -8.51 -7.03
CA ASP A 74 12.65 -8.26 -7.33
C ASP A 74 13.02 -6.78 -7.21
N ASN A 75 14.34 -6.47 -7.23
CA ASN A 75 14.82 -5.11 -7.09
C ASN A 75 14.37 -4.17 -8.22
N SER A 76 14.16 -4.69 -9.42
CA SER A 76 13.68 -3.89 -10.57
C SER A 76 12.21 -3.52 -10.40
N GLU A 77 11.39 -4.44 -9.92
CA GLU A 77 9.99 -4.22 -9.61
C GLU A 77 9.81 -3.22 -8.47
N ILE A 78 10.60 -3.37 -7.39
CA ILE A 78 10.59 -2.42 -6.27
C ILE A 78 10.98 -1.01 -6.75
N LYS A 79 11.99 -0.90 -7.62
CA LYS A 79 12.42 0.39 -8.19
C LYS A 79 11.33 1.01 -9.07
N LEU A 80 10.69 0.20 -9.92
CA LEU A 80 9.59 0.66 -10.79
C LEU A 80 8.39 1.12 -9.95
N ALA A 81 7.94 0.30 -8.99
CA ALA A 81 6.82 0.64 -8.12
C ALA A 81 7.07 1.95 -7.34
N LYS A 82 8.29 2.16 -6.83
CA LYS A 82 8.67 3.41 -6.16
C LYS A 82 8.64 4.61 -7.10
N ALA A 83 9.16 4.47 -8.32
CA ALA A 83 9.13 5.54 -9.32
C ALA A 83 7.69 5.91 -9.69
N THR A 84 6.86 4.92 -10.00
CA THR A 84 5.43 5.12 -10.30
C THR A 84 4.69 5.79 -9.13
N ALA A 85 4.96 5.36 -7.90
CA ALA A 85 4.34 5.94 -6.70
C ALA A 85 4.62 7.45 -6.56
N THR A 86 5.78 7.94 -7.01
CA THR A 86 6.11 9.38 -6.95
C THR A 86 5.30 10.24 -7.93
N GLU A 87 4.78 9.62 -8.99
CA GLU A 87 3.98 10.29 -10.02
C GLU A 87 2.48 10.28 -9.73
N LEU A 88 2.03 9.40 -8.83
CA LEU A 88 0.63 9.21 -8.51
C LEU A 88 0.13 10.25 -7.51
N LYS A 89 -0.79 11.10 -7.93
CA LYS A 89 -1.36 12.19 -7.11
C LYS A 89 -2.13 11.73 -5.85
N TRP A 90 -2.47 10.45 -5.75
CA TRP A 90 -3.18 9.88 -4.61
C TRP A 90 -2.24 9.19 -3.60
N ILE A 91 -0.94 9.13 -3.89
CA ILE A 91 0.10 8.67 -2.96
C ILE A 91 0.85 9.89 -2.43
N GLU A 92 0.99 9.96 -1.12
CA GLU A 92 1.80 10.98 -0.42
C GLU A 92 2.86 10.24 0.42
N SER A 93 4.12 10.65 0.29
CA SER A 93 5.20 10.04 1.08
C SER A 93 5.14 10.48 2.54
N ALA A 94 5.60 9.62 3.47
CA ALA A 94 5.65 9.97 4.89
C ALA A 94 6.45 11.26 5.17
N PRO A 95 7.62 11.52 4.56
CA PRO A 95 8.32 12.80 4.70
C PRO A 95 7.50 14.00 4.23
N ALA A 96 6.79 13.88 3.10
CA ALA A 96 5.94 14.96 2.59
C ALA A 96 4.77 15.25 3.52
N MET A 97 4.11 14.23 4.02
CA MET A 97 3.02 14.37 4.98
C MET A 97 3.49 14.95 6.32
N LEU A 98 4.68 14.53 6.80
CA LEU A 98 5.29 15.11 8.02
C LEU A 98 5.58 16.60 7.83
N LYS A 99 6.20 16.98 6.71
CA LYS A 99 6.47 18.39 6.38
C LYS A 99 5.18 19.20 6.35
N LYS A 100 4.11 18.70 5.72
CA LYS A 100 2.81 19.35 5.68
C LYS A 100 2.20 19.55 7.08
N ALA A 101 2.35 18.54 7.96
CA ALA A 101 1.91 18.67 9.36
C ALA A 101 2.71 19.76 10.11
N ASP A 102 4.03 19.80 9.91
CA ASP A 102 4.89 20.84 10.50
C ASP A 102 4.54 22.24 10.00
N ASP A 103 4.27 22.40 8.72
CA ASP A 103 3.87 23.69 8.14
C ASP A 103 2.51 24.15 8.69
N LEU A 104 1.56 23.23 8.87
CA LEU A 104 0.28 23.54 9.52
C LEU A 104 0.46 23.95 10.99
N TYR A 105 1.33 23.31 11.72
CA TYR A 105 1.63 23.66 13.11
C TYR A 105 2.23 25.08 13.20
N ARG A 106 3.20 25.40 12.34
CA ARG A 106 3.83 26.72 12.27
C ARG A 106 2.87 27.82 11.84
N SER A 107 1.89 27.50 11.01
CA SER A 107 0.86 28.44 10.55
C SER A 107 -0.33 28.59 11.52
N ASN A 108 -0.15 28.20 12.78
CA ASN A 108 -1.14 28.28 13.85
C ASN A 108 -2.43 27.47 13.59
N ASN A 109 -2.29 26.32 12.92
CA ASN A 109 -3.37 25.34 12.74
C ASN A 109 -3.02 23.98 13.42
N PRO A 110 -2.93 23.96 14.77
CA PRO A 110 -2.47 22.78 15.50
C PRO A 110 -3.43 21.61 15.41
N VAL A 111 -4.72 21.86 15.24
CA VAL A 111 -5.73 20.78 15.12
C VAL A 111 -5.51 19.96 13.85
N ALA A 112 -5.36 20.63 12.70
CA ALA A 112 -5.08 19.94 11.44
C ALA A 112 -3.70 19.27 11.44
N ALA A 113 -2.68 19.92 12.01
CA ALA A 113 -1.35 19.34 12.17
C ALA A 113 -1.41 18.03 13.00
N ARG A 114 -2.07 18.05 14.14
CA ARG A 114 -2.21 16.89 15.02
C ARG A 114 -2.92 15.72 14.33
N LEU A 115 -3.91 15.99 13.49
CA LEU A 115 -4.58 14.95 12.71
C LEU A 115 -3.62 14.23 11.77
N LEU A 116 -2.74 14.96 11.09
CA LEU A 116 -1.73 14.37 10.20
C LEU A 116 -0.66 13.62 10.97
N TYR A 117 -0.17 14.14 12.10
CA TYR A 117 0.77 13.41 12.97
C TYR A 117 0.18 12.09 13.45
N LYS A 118 -1.09 12.07 13.90
CA LYS A 118 -1.77 10.83 14.31
C LYS A 118 -1.91 9.83 13.17
N ARG A 119 -2.20 10.27 11.95
CA ARG A 119 -2.26 9.41 10.77
C ARG A 119 -0.92 8.76 10.47
N LEU A 120 0.16 9.53 10.52
CA LEU A 120 1.53 9.01 10.35
C LEU A 120 1.89 8.03 11.47
N ALA A 121 1.63 8.39 12.72
CA ALA A 121 1.93 7.57 13.88
C ALA A 121 1.21 6.20 13.89
N ALA A 122 0.07 6.10 13.20
CA ALA A 122 -0.70 4.87 13.07
C ALA A 122 -0.15 3.89 12.02
N ILE A 123 0.83 4.29 11.20
CA ILE A 123 1.43 3.41 10.20
C ILE A 123 2.37 2.40 10.90
N PRO A 124 2.14 1.07 10.77
CA PRO A 124 2.85 0.05 11.54
C PRO A 124 4.18 -0.35 10.91
N ILE A 125 5.02 0.62 10.60
CA ILE A 125 6.40 0.39 10.09
C ILE A 125 7.40 1.24 10.87
N ASN A 126 8.65 0.81 10.92
CA ASN A 126 9.73 1.59 11.53
C ASN A 126 10.34 2.52 10.49
N ALA A 127 10.11 3.83 10.65
CA ALA A 127 10.74 4.88 9.87
C ALA A 127 10.94 6.12 10.74
N PRO A 128 12.04 6.86 10.57
CA PRO A 128 12.36 8.04 11.39
C PRO A 128 11.23 9.07 11.41
N GLU A 129 10.57 9.28 10.27
CA GLU A 129 9.45 10.21 10.14
C GLU A 129 8.26 9.82 10.99
N LEU A 130 8.02 8.52 11.16
CA LEU A 130 6.90 7.99 11.94
C LEU A 130 7.18 8.11 13.44
N GLU A 131 8.40 7.86 13.89
CA GLU A 131 8.79 8.09 15.28
C GLU A 131 8.68 9.58 15.67
N LEU A 132 9.11 10.46 14.76
CA LEU A 132 8.96 11.90 14.97
C LEU A 132 7.48 12.32 15.03
N ALA A 133 6.63 11.72 14.18
CA ALA A 133 5.19 11.98 14.19
C ALA A 133 4.51 11.51 15.47
N LYS A 134 4.90 10.35 16.03
CA LYS A 134 4.42 9.86 17.33
C LYS A 134 4.69 10.88 18.43
N THR A 135 5.94 11.32 18.55
CA THR A 135 6.34 12.31 19.56
C THR A 135 5.58 13.64 19.44
N ARG A 136 5.25 14.04 18.21
CA ARG A 136 4.51 15.30 17.96
C ARG A 136 3.01 15.17 18.13
N ALA A 137 2.44 13.97 17.95
CA ALA A 137 1.02 13.71 18.14
C ALA A 137 0.59 13.78 19.61
N GLU A 138 1.53 13.59 20.55
CA GLU A 138 1.30 13.62 22.01
C GLU A 138 1.32 15.03 22.60
N LYS A 139 1.89 16.00 21.88
CA LYS A 139 1.94 17.41 22.27
C LYS A 139 0.70 18.17 21.79
#